data_070d7dcf9f1e9bf6bd12cc6b5b7bb804
#
_entry.id   070d7dcf9f1e9bf6bd12cc6b5b7bb804
#
_cell.length_a   1.000
_cell.length_b   1.000
_cell.length_c   1.000
_cell.angle_alpha   90.00
_cell.angle_beta   90.00
_cell.angle_gamma   90.00
#
_symmetry.space_group_name_H-M   'P 1'
#
loop_
_entity.id
_entity.type
_entity.pdbx_description
1 polymer ?
#
loop_
_entity_poly.entity_id
_entity_poly.type
_entity_poly.pdbx_seq_one_letter_code
_entity_poly.pdbx_strand_id
1 'polypeptide(L)' 'MKNLFAQAQKYKSRIAIISAGQSYSYTDLISKSTELAHFLLRGRTDLNGARIAFLMPPSFEYTALMWAIWRAGGIAVPLC' A
#
# COMPACT_ATOMS: atom_id res chain seq x y z
N MET A 1 6.47 -6.35 -8.81
CA MET A 1 5.57 -6.01 -7.70
C MET A 1 4.94 -7.21 -7.05
N LYS A 2 4.60 -8.23 -7.82
CA LYS A 2 4.03 -9.46 -7.25
C LYS A 2 4.95 -10.10 -6.22
N ASN A 3 6.26 -10.11 -6.49
CA ASN A 3 7.21 -10.72 -5.57
C ASN A 3 7.29 -9.99 -4.24
N LEU A 4 7.18 -8.67 -4.26
CA LEU A 4 7.18 -7.88 -3.04
C LEU A 4 5.99 -8.22 -2.16
N PHE A 5 4.81 -8.34 -2.74
CA PHE A 5 3.60 -8.67 -2.00
C PHE A 5 3.65 -10.09 -1.45
N ALA A 6 4.15 -11.04 -2.24
CA ALA A 6 4.31 -12.42 -1.80
C ALA A 6 5.30 -12.50 -0.63
N GLN A 7 6.39 -11.75 -0.69
CA GLN A 7 7.37 -11.70 0.40
C GLN A 7 6.77 -11.09 1.66
N ALA A 8 5.94 -10.06 1.51
CA ALA A 8 5.28 -9.45 2.65
C ALA A 8 4.35 -10.44 3.35
N GLN A 9 3.63 -11.27 2.60
CA GLN A 9 2.79 -12.29 3.19
C GLN A 9 3.61 -13.35 3.94
N LYS A 10 4.80 -13.65 3.44
CA LYS A 10 5.71 -14.60 4.07
C LYS A 10 6.19 -14.12 5.45
N TYR A 11 6.38 -12.83 5.60
CA TYR A 11 6.90 -12.21 6.82
C TYR A 11 5.85 -11.37 7.54
N LYS A 12 4.60 -11.72 7.39
CA LYS A 12 3.47 -10.89 7.80
C LYS A 12 3.45 -10.51 9.27
N SER A 13 4.05 -11.31 10.12
CA SER A 13 4.09 -11.00 11.56
C SER A 13 5.30 -10.17 11.97
N ARG A 14 6.22 -9.90 11.04
CA ARG A 14 7.39 -9.07 11.35
C ARG A 14 7.04 -7.59 11.29
N ILE A 15 7.81 -6.81 12.04
CA ILE A 15 7.68 -5.35 12.00
C ILE A 15 8.18 -4.86 10.66
N ALA A 16 7.33 -4.17 9.92
CA ALA A 16 7.66 -3.64 8.60
C ALA A 16 7.95 -2.14 8.66
N ILE A 17 7.26 -1.41 9.51
CA ILE A 17 7.30 0.05 9.54
C ILE A 17 7.21 0.52 10.98
N ILE A 18 8.02 1.52 11.31
CA ILE A 18 7.89 2.26 12.57
C ILE A 18 7.53 3.69 12.19
N SER A 19 6.39 4.16 12.67
CA SER A 19 5.89 5.49 12.34
C SER A 19 5.25 6.12 13.57
N ALA A 20 5.63 7.34 13.88
CA ALA A 20 5.08 8.10 15.03
C ALA A 20 5.18 7.33 16.33
N GLY A 21 6.26 6.57 16.53
CA GLY A 21 6.48 5.80 17.74
C GLY A 21 5.70 4.48 17.80
N GLN A 22 4.95 4.13 16.77
CA GLN A 22 4.22 2.87 16.71
C GLN A 22 4.86 1.93 15.70
N SER A 23 4.80 0.64 16.01
CA SER A 23 5.30 -0.42 15.11
C SER A 23 4.12 -1.03 14.36
N TYR A 24 4.31 -1.25 13.07
CA TYR A 24 3.32 -1.87 12.20
C TYR A 24 3.91 -3.12 11.57
N SER A 25 3.18 -4.22 11.62
CA SER A 25 3.62 -5.48 11.02
C SER A 25 3.29 -5.51 9.52
N TYR A 26 3.83 -6.50 8.83
CA TYR A 26 3.42 -6.75 7.44
C TYR A 26 1.95 -7.11 7.35
N THR A 27 1.38 -7.78 8.36
CA THR A 27 -0.06 -8.05 8.40
C THR A 27 -0.84 -6.74 8.39
N ASP A 28 -0.42 -5.76 9.21
CA ASP A 28 -1.07 -4.45 9.24
C ASP A 28 -0.97 -3.76 7.88
N LEU A 29 0.19 -3.83 7.25
CA LEU A 29 0.43 -3.21 5.95
C LEU A 29 -0.44 -3.85 4.87
N ILE A 30 -0.51 -5.18 4.84
CA ILE A 30 -1.34 -5.90 3.87
C ILE A 30 -2.81 -5.56 4.06
N SER A 31 -3.29 -5.57 5.30
CA SER A 31 -4.69 -5.25 5.61
C SER A 31 -5.04 -3.85 5.16
N LYS A 32 -4.21 -2.88 5.51
CA LYS A 32 -4.49 -1.48 5.16
C LYS A 32 -4.40 -1.26 3.65
N SER A 33 -3.40 -1.86 3.00
CA SER A 33 -3.27 -1.72 1.54
C SER A 33 -4.42 -2.37 0.80
N THR A 34 -4.94 -3.50 1.31
CA THR A 34 -6.10 -4.16 0.72
C THR A 34 -7.34 -3.27 0.81
N GLU A 35 -7.57 -2.69 1.98
CA GLU A 35 -8.69 -1.77 2.21
C GLU A 35 -8.60 -0.57 1.26
N LEU A 36 -7.42 0.02 1.14
CA LEU A 36 -7.21 1.17 0.26
C LEU A 36 -7.35 0.80 -1.21
N ALA A 37 -6.90 -0.39 -1.59
CA ALA A 37 -7.04 -0.86 -2.96
C ALA A 37 -8.52 -1.00 -3.35
N HIS A 38 -9.34 -1.55 -2.47
CA HIS A 38 -10.78 -1.63 -2.70
C HIS A 38 -11.39 -0.25 -2.88
N PHE A 39 -10.99 0.69 -2.06
CA PHE A 39 -11.47 2.07 -2.15
C PHE A 39 -11.09 2.69 -3.50
N LEU A 40 -9.84 2.50 -3.94
CA LEU A 40 -9.35 3.07 -5.19
C LEU A 40 -10.05 2.47 -6.41
N LEU A 41 -10.30 1.18 -6.36
CA LEU A 41 -10.92 0.48 -7.49
C LEU A 41 -12.39 0.85 -7.68
N ARG A 42 -13.11 1.13 -6.62
CA ARG A 42 -14.53 1.51 -6.68
C ARG A 42 -15.36 0.56 -7.54
N GLY A 43 -15.17 -0.74 -7.33
CA GLY A 43 -15.90 -1.76 -8.05
C GLY A 43 -15.27 -2.20 -9.35
N ARG A 44 -14.21 -1.55 -9.82
CA ARG A 44 -13.46 -2.00 -10.99
C ARG A 44 -12.49 -3.10 -10.58
N THR A 45 -12.02 -3.87 -11.54
CA THR A 45 -11.07 -4.94 -11.27
C THR A 45 -9.62 -4.49 -11.36
N ASP A 46 -9.36 -3.36 -12.03
CA ASP A 46 -8.00 -2.88 -12.26
C ASP A 46 -8.02 -1.38 -12.56
N LEU A 47 -6.99 -0.67 -12.10
CA LEU A 47 -6.84 0.75 -12.40
C LEU A 47 -6.30 1.01 -13.81
N ASN A 48 -5.81 -0.05 -14.48
CA ASN A 48 -5.32 0.03 -15.86
C ASN A 48 -4.24 1.08 -16.05
N GLY A 49 -3.31 1.17 -15.12
CA GLY A 49 -2.20 2.09 -15.20
C GLY A 49 -2.54 3.54 -14.89
N ALA A 50 -3.71 3.81 -14.34
CA ALA A 50 -4.07 5.16 -13.95
C ALA A 50 -3.05 5.72 -12.97
N ARG A 51 -2.68 6.98 -13.14
CA ARG A 51 -1.74 7.66 -12.25
C ARG A 51 -2.50 8.23 -11.07
N ILE A 52 -2.07 7.83 -9.88
CA ILE A 52 -2.68 8.30 -8.63
C ILE A 52 -1.68 9.20 -7.93
N ALA A 53 -1.93 10.51 -7.99
CA ALA A 53 -1.09 11.48 -7.31
C ALA A 53 -1.57 11.66 -5.89
N PHE A 54 -0.64 11.76 -4.95
CA PHE A 54 -1.00 11.99 -3.55
C PHE A 54 0.08 12.79 -2.86
N LEU A 55 -0.33 13.53 -1.84
CA LEU A 55 0.56 14.36 -1.03
C LEU A 55 0.31 13.99 0.43
N MET A 56 1.28 13.35 1.06
CA MET A 56 1.22 13.04 2.49
C MET A 56 2.63 12.82 3.02
N PRO A 57 2.86 13.05 4.32
CA PRO A 57 4.18 12.82 4.91
C PRO A 57 4.52 11.34 4.92
N PRO A 58 5.82 10.98 4.94
CA PRO A 58 6.23 9.59 5.09
C PRO A 58 5.63 9.01 6.37
N SER A 59 4.96 7.86 6.24
CA SER A 59 4.21 7.27 7.33
C SER A 59 3.81 5.86 6.95
N PHE A 60 3.16 5.16 7.88
CA PHE A 60 2.56 3.87 7.59
C PHE A 60 1.53 4.00 6.46
N GLU A 61 0.65 5.01 6.55
CA GLU A 61 -0.38 5.25 5.54
C GLU A 61 0.22 5.54 4.16
N TYR A 62 1.32 6.26 4.12
CA TYR A 62 2.03 6.53 2.87
C TYR A 62 2.44 5.23 2.18
N THR A 63 3.09 4.34 2.93
CA THR A 63 3.54 3.06 2.39
C THR A 63 2.35 2.19 1.99
N ALA A 64 1.33 2.15 2.84
CA ALA A 64 0.12 1.36 2.56
C ALA A 64 -0.58 1.86 1.29
N LEU A 65 -0.64 3.16 1.09
CA LEU A 65 -1.25 3.73 -0.11
C LEU A 65 -0.44 3.39 -1.36
N MET A 66 0.89 3.48 -1.30
CA MET A 66 1.73 3.07 -2.43
C MET A 66 1.48 1.62 -2.80
N TRP A 67 1.45 0.73 -1.82
CA TRP A 67 1.18 -0.68 -2.05
C TRP A 67 -0.21 -0.90 -2.62
N ALA A 68 -1.20 -0.15 -2.11
CA ALA A 68 -2.57 -0.25 -2.61
C ALA A 68 -2.67 0.13 -4.09
N ILE A 69 -2.00 1.22 -4.47
CA ILE A 69 -2.00 1.68 -5.86
C ILE A 69 -1.36 0.62 -6.77
N TRP A 70 -0.21 0.09 -6.38
CA TRP A 70 0.47 -0.94 -7.16
C TRP A 70 -0.39 -2.20 -7.28
N ARG A 71 -1.00 -2.62 -6.17
CA ARG A 71 -1.84 -3.82 -6.15
C ARG A 71 -3.07 -3.64 -7.02
N ALA A 72 -3.62 -2.45 -7.07
CA ALA A 72 -4.79 -2.14 -7.89
C ALA A 72 -4.45 -1.91 -9.37
N GLY A 73 -3.18 -1.98 -9.74
CA GLY A 73 -2.76 -1.80 -11.13
C GLY A 73 -2.54 -0.37 -11.53
N GLY A 74 -2.36 0.53 -10.57
CA GLY A 74 -2.11 1.93 -10.83
C GLY A 74 -0.63 2.30 -10.77
N ILE A 75 -0.35 3.57 -11.02
CA ILE A 75 0.97 4.15 -10.94
C ILE A 75 0.96 5.18 -9.82
N ALA A 76 1.81 4.96 -8.80
CA ALA A 76 1.90 5.88 -7.67
C ALA A 76 2.75 7.08 -8.05
N VAL A 77 2.24 8.29 -7.81
CA VAL A 77 2.94 9.53 -8.09
C VAL A 77 2.98 10.36 -6.80
N PRO A 78 3.93 10.08 -5.90
CA PRO A 78 4.04 10.88 -4.69
C PRO A 78 4.51 12.29 -5.01
N LEU A 79 3.88 13.26 -4.37
CA LEU A 79 4.20 14.67 -4.51
C LEU A 79 5.01 15.13 -3.30
N CYS A 80 5.95 16.01 -3.53
CA CYS A 80 6.79 16.56 -2.45
C CYS A 80 6.20 17.80 -1.84
#